data_132d76953cd0049b808063cbbaabf121
#
_entry.id   132d76953cd0049b808063cbbaabf121
#
_cell.length_a   1.000
_cell.length_b   1.000
_cell.length_c   1.000
_cell.angle_alpha   90.00
_cell.angle_beta   90.00
_cell.angle_gamma   90.00
#
_symmetry.space_group_name_H-M   'P 1'
#
loop_
_entity.id
_entity.type
_entity.pdbx_description
1 polymer ?
#
loop_
_entity_poly.entity_id
_entity_poly.type
_entity_poly.pdbx_seq_one_letter_code
_entity_poly.pdbx_strand_id
1 'polypeptide(L)' 'MAMSAFRLRPIMKQGTAAGISETWTHYPSVADARIGAKLMYHNDRVLRVMLVTDSLGTFVEWVER' A
#
# COMPACT_ATOMS: atom_id res chain seq x y z
N MET A 1 10.61 19.75 1.77
CA MET A 1 10.22 18.80 0.74
C MET A 1 9.77 17.50 1.36
N ALA A 2 8.56 17.12 1.08
CA ALA A 2 8.04 15.89 1.61
C ALA A 2 8.54 14.72 0.79
N MET A 3 9.06 13.71 1.46
CA MET A 3 9.49 12.48 0.80
C MET A 3 8.72 11.32 1.39
N SER A 4 8.23 10.47 0.53
CA SER A 4 7.56 9.27 1.01
C SER A 4 8.60 8.33 1.56
N ALA A 5 8.40 7.87 2.79
CA ALA A 5 9.29 6.91 3.43
C ALA A 5 8.81 5.48 3.22
N PHE A 6 7.54 5.30 2.96
CA PHE A 6 6.91 3.98 2.86
C PHE A 6 6.01 3.90 1.64
N ARG A 7 5.86 2.69 1.15
CA ARG A 7 5.01 2.40 0.00
C ARG A 7 4.12 1.22 0.32
N LEU A 8 2.89 1.27 -0.16
CA LEU A 8 1.98 0.14 -0.08
C LEU A 8 1.98 -0.60 -1.41
N ARG A 9 2.02 -1.92 -1.34
CA ARG A 9 1.95 -2.78 -2.52
C ARG A 9 0.73 -3.67 -2.39
N PRO A 10 -0.39 -3.28 -2.96
CA PRO A 10 -1.59 -4.11 -2.89
C PRO A 10 -1.44 -5.35 -3.76
N ILE A 11 -1.84 -6.49 -3.21
CA ILE A 11 -1.89 -7.74 -3.94
C ILE A 11 -3.34 -7.89 -4.40
N MET A 12 -3.54 -7.87 -5.69
CA MET A 12 -4.87 -7.89 -6.27
C MET A 12 -5.31 -9.32 -6.56
N LYS A 13 -6.62 -9.51 -6.60
CA LYS A 13 -7.18 -10.76 -7.05
C LYS A 13 -6.79 -10.98 -8.51
N GLN A 14 -6.80 -12.24 -8.92
CA GLN A 14 -6.40 -12.64 -10.25
C GLN A 14 -7.02 -11.75 -11.34
N GLY A 15 -6.17 -11.28 -12.24
CA GLY A 15 -6.63 -10.53 -13.39
C GLY A 15 -7.00 -9.07 -13.13
N THR A 16 -6.73 -8.56 -11.93
CA THR A 16 -7.13 -7.21 -11.57
C THR A 16 -5.95 -6.31 -11.28
N ALA A 17 -5.00 -6.26 -12.18
CA ALA A 17 -3.74 -5.54 -11.95
C ALA A 17 -3.89 -4.03 -11.93
N ALA A 18 -4.99 -3.47 -12.40
CA ALA A 18 -5.15 -2.03 -12.52
C ALA A 18 -6.13 -1.48 -11.51
N GLY A 19 -6.09 -0.19 -11.26
CA GLY A 19 -7.11 0.52 -10.52
C GLY A 19 -6.64 1.29 -9.30
N ILE A 20 -5.40 1.11 -8.86
CA ILE A 20 -4.90 1.87 -7.72
C ILE A 20 -3.85 2.85 -8.20
N SER A 21 -4.11 4.13 -7.98
CA SER A 21 -3.22 5.20 -8.40
C SER A 21 -1.92 5.17 -7.60
N GLU A 22 -0.82 5.53 -8.25
CA GLU A 22 0.48 5.67 -7.59
C GLU A 22 0.40 6.60 -6.38
N THR A 23 -0.41 7.65 -6.47
CA THR A 23 -0.51 8.61 -5.37
C THR A 23 -1.12 8.01 -4.11
N TRP A 24 -1.78 6.88 -4.23
CA TRP A 24 -2.40 6.20 -3.08
C TRP A 24 -1.47 5.17 -2.45
N THR A 25 -0.25 5.07 -2.94
CA THR A 25 0.66 4.02 -2.48
C THR A 25 1.87 4.56 -1.71
N HIS A 26 2.07 5.88 -1.67
CA HIS A 26 3.23 6.47 -1.02
C HIS A 26 2.82 7.25 0.22
N TYR A 27 3.50 7.01 1.34
CA TYR A 27 3.14 7.60 2.63
C TYR A 27 4.37 8.01 3.42
N PRO A 28 4.29 9.08 4.22
CA PRO A 28 5.44 9.56 4.98
C PRO A 28 5.71 8.78 6.27
N SER A 29 4.74 8.01 6.74
CA SER A 29 4.90 7.26 8.00
C SER A 29 4.15 5.96 7.94
N VAL A 30 4.53 5.04 8.85
CA VAL A 30 3.84 3.75 8.97
C VAL A 30 2.37 3.96 9.36
N ALA A 31 2.11 4.90 10.26
CA ALA A 31 0.74 5.17 10.69
C ALA A 31 -0.13 5.61 9.52
N ASP A 32 0.37 6.53 8.70
CA ASP A 32 -0.37 6.99 7.53
C ASP A 32 -0.54 5.87 6.51
N ALA A 33 0.50 5.05 6.33
CA ALA A 33 0.43 3.93 5.40
C ALA A 33 -0.64 2.93 5.84
N ARG A 34 -0.75 2.67 7.13
CA ARG A 34 -1.77 1.75 7.65
C ARG A 34 -3.18 2.27 7.36
N ILE A 35 -3.39 3.56 7.52
CA ILE A 35 -4.68 4.17 7.20
C ILE A 35 -4.96 4.01 5.71
N GLY A 36 -3.98 4.29 4.86
CA GLY A 36 -4.14 4.12 3.43
C GLY A 36 -4.45 2.69 3.04
N ALA A 37 -3.78 1.73 3.69
CA ALA A 37 -4.04 0.31 3.42
C ALA A 37 -5.48 -0.07 3.77
N LYS A 38 -5.99 0.43 4.89
CA LYS A 38 -7.37 0.15 5.26
C LYS A 38 -8.35 0.71 4.24
N LEU A 39 -8.04 1.87 3.68
CA LEU A 39 -8.88 2.45 2.62
C LEU A 39 -8.82 1.61 1.35
N MET A 40 -7.65 1.05 1.03
CA MET A 40 -7.53 0.17 -0.13
C MET A 40 -8.43 -1.06 -0.02
N TYR A 41 -8.65 -1.53 1.19
CA TYR A 41 -9.50 -2.70 1.42
C TYR A 41 -10.99 -2.44 1.16
N HIS A 42 -11.38 -1.20 0.90
CA HIS A 42 -12.73 -0.92 0.40
C HIS A 42 -12.92 -1.44 -1.02
N ASN A 43 -11.84 -1.72 -1.72
CA ASN A 43 -11.89 -2.36 -3.02
C ASN A 43 -11.88 -3.87 -2.80
N ASP A 44 -12.94 -4.55 -3.23
CA ASP A 44 -13.08 -6.00 -3.06
C ASP A 44 -11.97 -6.80 -3.73
N ARG A 45 -11.32 -6.20 -4.72
CA ARG A 45 -10.30 -6.89 -5.50
C ARG A 45 -8.93 -6.91 -4.81
N VAL A 46 -8.79 -6.17 -3.72
CA VAL A 46 -7.56 -6.17 -2.95
C VAL A 46 -7.57 -7.34 -1.97
N LEU A 47 -6.62 -8.26 -2.15
CA LEU A 47 -6.49 -9.43 -1.27
C LEU A 47 -5.72 -9.09 -0.02
N ARG A 48 -4.55 -8.50 -0.19
CA ARG A 48 -3.65 -8.13 0.90
C ARG A 48 -2.90 -6.88 0.52
N VAL A 49 -2.39 -6.19 1.53
CA VAL A 49 -1.58 -5.00 1.31
C VAL A 49 -0.26 -5.17 2.03
N MET A 50 0.84 -5.05 1.31
CA MET A 50 2.19 -5.15 1.85
C MET A 50 2.74 -3.75 2.07
N LEU A 51 3.29 -3.51 3.25
CA LEU A 51 3.96 -2.25 3.57
C LEU A 51 5.46 -2.45 3.40
N VAL A 52 6.07 -1.64 2.56
CA VAL A 52 7.51 -1.72 2.30
C VAL A 52 8.13 -0.33 2.39
N THR A 53 9.45 -0.28 2.52
CA THR A 53 10.15 1.00 2.46
C THR A 53 10.16 1.49 1.03
N ASP A 54 10.07 2.80 0.86
CA ASP A 54 9.99 3.39 -0.48
C ASP A 54 11.31 3.27 -1.24
N SER A 55 12.44 3.50 -0.56
CA SER A 55 13.73 3.55 -1.23
C SER A 55 14.22 2.20 -1.73
N LEU A 56 14.10 1.15 -0.91
CA LEU A 56 14.65 -0.16 -1.24
C LEU A 56 13.57 -1.23 -1.44
N GLY A 57 12.32 -0.91 -1.14
CA GLY A 57 11.26 -1.88 -1.22
C GLY A 57 11.35 -2.97 -0.16
N THR A 58 12.04 -2.69 0.95
CA THR A 58 12.22 -3.66 2.03
C THR A 58 10.90 -3.91 2.74
N PHE A 59 10.57 -5.17 2.93
CA PHE A 59 9.34 -5.55 3.61
C PHE A 59 9.32 -5.03 5.04
N VAL A 60 8.20 -4.43 5.44
CA VAL A 60 7.98 -3.97 6.81
C VAL A 60 6.94 -4.84 7.49
N GLU A 61 5.75 -4.90 6.93
CA GLU A 61 4.69 -5.72 7.51
C GLU A 61 3.55 -5.92 6.51
N TRP A 62 2.70 -6.90 6.78
CA TRP A 62 1.43 -7.04 6.09
C TRP A 62 0.39 -6.23 6.86
N VAL A 63 -0.39 -5.42 6.15
CA VAL A 63 -1.52 -4.72 6.76
C VAL A 63 -2.77 -5.52 6.43
N GLU A 64 -3.37 -6.11 7.45
CA GLU A 64 -4.54 -6.98 7.25
C GLU A 64 -5.81 -6.16 7.09
N ARG A 65 -6.78 -6.79 6.44
CA ARG A 65 -8.08 -6.18 6.20
C ARG A 65 -8.81 -5.82 7.50
#